data_ea07eee73e4aae4da5bb1d0d8952774d
#
_entry.id   ea07eee73e4aae4da5bb1d0d8952774d
#
_cell.length_a   1.000
_cell.length_b   1.000
_cell.length_c   1.000
_cell.angle_alpha   90.00
_cell.angle_beta   90.00
_cell.angle_gamma   90.00
#
_symmetry.space_group_name_H-M   'P 1'
#
loop_
_entity.id
_entity.type
_entity.pdbx_description
1 polymer ?
#
loop_
_entity_poly.entity_id
_entity_poly.type
_entity_poly.pdbx_seq_one_letter_code
_entity_poly.pdbx_strand_id
1 'polypeptide(L)'
;NIEDWNLILVNRWNKMPENYTIDLIEVPGGEKVDKRIYEPLMKMLEDAKEENWGKEPLIVSGYRTNENQKELYDDKIKSYKNKGYSKEKAKEEAEKWVSVPGYSEHQLGLAVDINGATYDLYFWLQENSHKYGFIYRYPAGKTEITGINEEVWHYRYVGVEAATEIYKQDLCLEEYLQMNNK
;
A
#
# COMPACT_ATOMS: atom_id res chain seq x y z
N ASN A 1 10.97 15.76 12.76
CA ASN A 1 11.24 15.48 11.33
C ASN A 1 11.97 14.15 11.24
N ILE A 2 11.30 13.12 10.77
CA ILE A 2 11.94 11.87 10.37
C ILE A 2 12.53 12.16 8.99
N GLU A 3 13.87 12.18 8.86
CA GLU A 3 14.54 12.55 7.61
C GLU A 3 14.13 11.63 6.44
N ASP A 4 13.87 10.35 6.70
CA ASP A 4 13.46 9.36 5.71
C ASP A 4 11.99 8.94 5.87
N TRP A 5 11.10 9.91 5.98
CA TRP A 5 9.66 9.66 6.19
C TRP A 5 9.03 8.75 5.13
N ASN A 6 9.51 8.84 3.90
CA ASN A 6 9.04 8.03 2.77
C ASN A 6 9.53 6.56 2.83
N LEU A 7 10.52 6.27 3.66
CA LEU A 7 11.12 4.93 3.80
C LEU A 7 10.74 4.21 5.10
N ILE A 8 9.82 4.77 5.88
CA ILE A 8 9.33 4.10 7.10
C ILE A 8 8.78 2.73 6.75
N LEU A 9 9.35 1.69 7.37
CA LEU A 9 8.87 0.33 7.20
C LEU A 9 7.77 0.03 8.20
N VAL A 10 6.59 -0.28 7.68
CA VAL A 10 5.46 -0.80 8.44
C VAL A 10 5.01 -2.10 7.79
N ASN A 11 4.99 -3.17 8.56
CA ASN A 11 4.54 -4.49 8.15
C ASN A 11 4.15 -5.29 9.40
N ARG A 12 3.88 -6.58 9.30
CA ARG A 12 3.48 -7.41 10.44
C ARG A 12 4.50 -7.46 11.59
N TRP A 13 5.76 -7.17 11.32
CA TRP A 13 6.86 -7.21 12.30
C TRP A 13 7.30 -5.82 12.76
N ASN A 14 6.91 -4.79 12.06
CA ASN A 14 7.30 -3.41 12.31
C ASN A 14 6.08 -2.52 12.43
N LYS A 15 5.78 -2.14 13.67
CA LYS A 15 4.68 -1.22 14.00
C LYS A 15 4.99 0.18 13.50
N MET A 16 3.96 0.93 13.14
CA MET A 16 4.12 2.34 12.82
C MET A 16 4.67 3.11 14.03
N PRO A 17 5.45 4.20 13.78
CA PRO A 17 6.02 5.00 14.87
C PRO A 17 4.95 5.54 15.82
N GLU A 18 5.25 5.57 17.11
CA GLU A 18 4.38 6.20 18.10
C GLU A 18 4.31 7.72 17.87
N ASN A 19 3.15 8.30 18.14
CA ASN A 19 2.90 9.73 17.95
C ASN A 19 3.17 10.24 16.53
N TYR A 20 3.01 9.36 15.53
CA TYR A 20 3.17 9.72 14.11
C TYR A 20 2.07 10.72 13.71
N THR A 21 2.48 11.87 13.19
CA THR A 21 1.57 12.93 12.73
C THR A 21 1.63 13.05 11.22
N ILE A 22 0.47 13.24 10.61
CA ILE A 22 0.30 13.31 9.16
C ILE A 22 -0.47 14.58 8.82
N ASP A 23 0.04 15.34 7.86
CA ASP A 23 -0.72 16.42 7.23
C ASP A 23 -1.45 15.83 6.01
N LEU A 24 -2.76 15.69 6.13
CA LEU A 24 -3.60 15.01 5.14
C LEU A 24 -4.23 15.98 4.16
N ILE A 25 -4.39 15.51 2.92
CA ILE A 25 -5.15 16.18 1.87
C ILE A 25 -6.15 15.21 1.24
N GLU A 26 -7.33 15.73 0.91
CA GLU A 26 -8.33 14.94 0.19
C GLU A 26 -7.97 14.78 -1.29
N VAL A 27 -8.17 13.58 -1.82
CA VAL A 27 -8.03 13.25 -3.25
C VAL A 27 -9.40 13.07 -3.88
N PRO A 28 -9.51 13.15 -5.23
CA PRO A 28 -10.77 12.87 -5.91
C PRO A 28 -11.37 11.52 -5.49
N GLY A 29 -12.64 11.53 -5.11
CA GLY A 29 -13.34 10.36 -4.58
C GLY A 29 -13.52 10.36 -3.07
N GLY A 30 -12.88 11.30 -2.34
CA GLY A 30 -13.10 11.54 -0.90
C GLY A 30 -12.11 10.88 0.04
N GLU A 31 -11.21 10.03 -0.45
CA GLU A 31 -10.12 9.48 0.35
C GLU A 31 -9.06 10.55 0.65
N LYS A 32 -8.22 10.31 1.66
CA LYS A 32 -7.15 11.24 2.04
C LYS A 32 -5.79 10.55 1.98
N VAL A 33 -4.76 11.34 1.71
CA VAL A 33 -3.36 10.89 1.70
C VAL A 33 -2.47 11.92 2.37
N ASP A 34 -1.23 11.54 2.69
CA ASP A 34 -0.20 12.47 3.09
C ASP A 34 -0.04 13.55 2.00
N LYS A 35 -0.08 14.80 2.39
CA LYS A 35 0.00 15.94 1.47
C LYS A 35 1.24 15.91 0.58
N ARG A 36 2.34 15.34 1.07
CA ARG A 36 3.61 15.25 0.34
C ARG A 36 3.55 14.34 -0.88
N ILE A 37 2.63 13.37 -0.91
CA ILE A 37 2.50 12.44 -2.04
C ILE A 37 1.41 12.84 -3.04
N TYR A 38 0.69 13.93 -2.78
CA TYR A 38 -0.46 14.36 -3.59
C TYR A 38 -0.09 14.58 -5.07
N GLU A 39 0.91 15.44 -5.34
CA GLU A 39 1.27 15.78 -6.71
C GLU A 39 1.75 14.57 -7.53
N PRO A 40 2.70 13.75 -7.06
CA PRO A 40 3.10 12.57 -7.80
C PRO A 40 1.97 11.55 -7.97
N LEU A 41 1.07 11.43 -6.99
CA LEU A 41 -0.10 10.55 -7.09
C LEU A 41 -1.05 11.02 -8.20
N MET A 42 -1.41 12.31 -8.21
CA MET A 42 -2.29 12.87 -9.23
C MET A 42 -1.70 12.73 -10.63
N LYS A 43 -0.40 12.96 -10.77
CA LYS A 43 0.30 12.79 -12.05
C LYS A 43 0.26 11.33 -12.53
N MET A 44 0.48 10.39 -11.64
CA MET A 44 0.41 8.96 -11.96
C MET A 44 -0.99 8.56 -12.44
N LEU A 45 -2.04 9.00 -11.76
CA LEU A 45 -3.42 8.71 -12.15
C LEU A 45 -3.80 9.36 -13.49
N GLU A 46 -3.34 10.59 -13.75
CA GLU A 46 -3.55 11.26 -15.03
C GLU A 46 -2.91 10.48 -16.18
N ASP A 47 -1.66 10.08 -16.02
CA ASP A 47 -0.94 9.34 -17.05
C ASP A 47 -1.48 7.90 -17.26
N ALA A 48 -2.13 7.34 -16.24
CA ALA A 48 -2.76 6.02 -16.30
C ALA A 48 -4.10 5.99 -17.07
N LYS A 49 -4.66 7.13 -17.43
CA LYS A 49 -5.98 7.21 -18.08
C LYS A 49 -6.12 6.37 -19.34
N GLU A 50 -5.09 6.33 -20.17
CA GLU A 50 -5.14 5.60 -21.45
C GLU A 50 -5.38 4.11 -21.22
N GLU A 51 -4.76 3.56 -20.16
CA GLU A 51 -4.92 2.16 -19.77
C GLU A 51 -6.22 1.89 -18.99
N ASN A 52 -7.03 2.92 -18.78
CA ASN A 52 -8.27 2.89 -18.02
C ASN A 52 -9.47 3.50 -18.80
N TRP A 53 -9.53 3.25 -20.09
CA TRP A 53 -10.59 3.75 -21.00
C TRP A 53 -10.76 5.27 -20.99
N GLY A 54 -9.67 6.01 -20.85
CA GLY A 54 -9.66 7.47 -20.84
C GLY A 54 -10.17 8.11 -19.54
N LYS A 55 -10.39 7.32 -18.49
CA LYS A 55 -10.83 7.80 -17.17
C LYS A 55 -9.73 7.67 -16.13
N GLU A 56 -9.63 8.64 -15.24
CA GLU A 56 -8.75 8.48 -14.09
C GLU A 56 -9.14 7.26 -13.26
N PRO A 57 -8.15 6.43 -12.87
CA PRO A 57 -8.40 5.37 -11.89
C PRO A 57 -8.89 5.95 -10.55
N LEU A 58 -9.69 5.20 -9.84
CA LEU A 58 -10.26 5.62 -8.57
C LEU A 58 -9.39 5.14 -7.39
N ILE A 59 -9.08 6.05 -6.47
CA ILE A 59 -8.51 5.68 -5.17
C ILE A 59 -9.68 5.24 -4.28
N VAL A 60 -9.71 3.95 -3.96
CA VAL A 60 -10.79 3.35 -3.15
C VAL A 60 -10.42 3.22 -1.67
N SER A 61 -9.14 3.36 -1.34
CA SER A 61 -8.65 3.42 0.02
C SER A 61 -7.35 4.22 0.07
N GLY A 62 -7.29 5.22 0.94
CA GLY A 62 -6.10 6.00 1.26
C GLY A 62 -5.74 5.84 2.73
N TYR A 63 -5.61 6.96 3.44
CA TYR A 63 -5.36 6.96 4.88
C TYR A 63 -6.47 6.26 5.65
N ARG A 64 -6.08 5.44 6.61
CA ARG A 64 -7.00 4.78 7.55
C ARG A 64 -6.64 5.14 8.98
N THR A 65 -7.64 5.47 9.78
CA THR A 65 -7.48 5.56 11.24
C THR A 65 -7.25 4.17 11.84
N ASN A 66 -6.80 4.12 13.07
CA ASN A 66 -6.65 2.85 13.79
C ASN A 66 -8.00 2.13 13.93
N GLU A 67 -9.07 2.85 14.16
CA GLU A 67 -10.43 2.35 14.24
C GLU A 67 -10.90 1.73 12.93
N ASN A 68 -10.70 2.40 11.80
CA ASN A 68 -11.03 1.87 10.47
C ASN A 68 -10.23 0.59 10.18
N GLN A 69 -8.95 0.58 10.49
CA GLN A 69 -8.12 -0.61 10.30
C GLN A 69 -8.61 -1.78 11.14
N LYS A 70 -9.03 -1.50 12.38
CA LYS A 70 -9.60 -2.51 13.28
C LYS A 70 -10.90 -3.11 12.74
N GLU A 71 -11.80 -2.30 12.21
CA GLU A 71 -13.05 -2.77 11.60
C GLU A 71 -12.75 -3.71 10.42
N LEU A 72 -11.87 -3.29 9.51
CA LEU A 72 -11.47 -4.11 8.36
C LEU A 72 -10.83 -5.44 8.78
N TYR A 73 -9.98 -5.39 9.79
CA TYR A 73 -9.33 -6.57 10.35
C TYR A 73 -10.32 -7.54 10.98
N ASP A 74 -11.20 -7.04 11.83
CA ASP A 74 -12.24 -7.85 12.49
C ASP A 74 -13.21 -8.46 11.46
N ASP A 75 -13.64 -7.69 10.46
CA ASP A 75 -14.52 -8.16 9.39
C ASP A 75 -13.86 -9.26 8.54
N LYS A 76 -12.56 -9.14 8.27
CA LYS A 76 -11.82 -10.16 7.52
C LYS A 76 -11.73 -11.47 8.31
N ILE A 77 -11.44 -11.41 9.60
CA ILE A 77 -11.45 -12.59 10.49
C ILE A 77 -12.85 -13.23 10.48
N LYS A 78 -13.90 -12.43 10.65
CA LYS A 78 -15.29 -12.89 10.63
C LYS A 78 -15.62 -13.60 9.33
N SER A 79 -15.16 -13.08 8.19
CA SER A 79 -15.40 -13.69 6.88
C SER A 79 -14.81 -15.11 6.79
N TYR A 80 -13.62 -15.32 7.33
CA TYR A 80 -13.02 -16.67 7.38
C TYR A 80 -13.71 -17.60 8.37
N LYS A 81 -14.13 -17.10 9.52
CA LYS A 81 -14.95 -17.90 10.47
C LYS A 81 -16.25 -18.35 9.83
N ASN A 82 -16.92 -17.49 9.06
CA ASN A 82 -18.14 -17.83 8.33
C ASN A 82 -17.92 -18.90 7.25
N LYS A 83 -16.68 -19.08 6.81
CA LYS A 83 -16.27 -20.15 5.89
C LYS A 83 -15.93 -21.47 6.62
N GLY A 84 -16.06 -21.51 7.94
CA GLY A 84 -15.80 -22.70 8.74
C GLY A 84 -14.40 -22.82 9.35
N TYR A 85 -13.55 -21.78 9.21
CA TYR A 85 -12.23 -21.77 9.86
C TYR A 85 -12.34 -21.65 11.39
N SER A 86 -11.41 -22.27 12.11
CA SER A 86 -11.24 -22.01 13.55
C SER A 86 -10.87 -20.55 13.78
N LYS A 87 -10.99 -20.07 15.01
CA LYS A 87 -10.62 -18.69 15.38
C LYS A 87 -9.16 -18.38 15.04
N GLU A 88 -8.25 -19.28 15.40
CA GLU A 88 -6.81 -19.13 15.16
C GLU A 88 -6.49 -19.14 13.66
N LYS A 89 -7.08 -20.09 12.92
CA LYS A 89 -6.85 -20.18 11.46
C LYS A 89 -7.48 -19.03 10.71
N ALA A 90 -8.67 -18.57 11.13
CA ALA A 90 -9.31 -17.39 10.54
C ALA A 90 -8.44 -16.13 10.70
N LYS A 91 -7.82 -15.95 11.86
CA LYS A 91 -6.89 -14.85 12.13
C LYS A 91 -5.63 -14.95 11.25
N GLU A 92 -5.02 -16.12 11.18
CA GLU A 92 -3.84 -16.38 10.34
C GLU A 92 -4.11 -16.06 8.87
N GLU A 93 -5.23 -16.53 8.33
CA GLU A 93 -5.60 -16.27 6.93
C GLU A 93 -5.96 -14.80 6.69
N ALA A 94 -6.68 -14.16 7.63
CA ALA A 94 -7.04 -12.75 7.52
C ALA A 94 -5.80 -11.84 7.47
N GLU A 95 -4.78 -12.12 8.27
CA GLU A 95 -3.54 -11.33 8.36
C GLU A 95 -2.67 -11.39 7.09
N LYS A 96 -2.95 -12.30 6.18
CA LYS A 96 -2.33 -12.34 4.84
C LYS A 96 -2.90 -11.29 3.89
N TRP A 97 -4.05 -10.68 4.24
CA TRP A 97 -4.75 -9.69 3.41
C TRP A 97 -4.92 -8.35 4.10
N VAL A 98 -5.19 -8.36 5.39
CA VAL A 98 -5.47 -7.16 6.18
C VAL A 98 -4.54 -7.13 7.38
N SER A 99 -3.75 -6.08 7.45
CA SER A 99 -2.79 -5.90 8.55
C SER A 99 -3.49 -5.64 9.89
N VAL A 100 -2.86 -6.08 10.95
CA VAL A 100 -3.26 -5.76 12.33
C VAL A 100 -3.24 -4.22 12.51
N PRO A 101 -4.20 -3.63 13.25
CA PRO A 101 -4.15 -2.20 13.57
C PRO A 101 -2.82 -1.76 14.16
N GLY A 102 -2.24 -0.69 13.60
CA GLY A 102 -0.90 -0.21 13.93
C GLY A 102 0.22 -0.79 13.05
N TYR A 103 -0.09 -1.76 12.18
CA TYR A 103 0.84 -2.45 11.29
C TYR A 103 0.46 -2.33 9.81
N SER A 104 -0.39 -1.35 9.46
CA SER A 104 -0.79 -1.05 8.09
C SER A 104 -0.16 0.25 7.61
N GLU A 105 0.48 0.23 6.44
CA GLU A 105 1.04 1.45 5.86
C GLU A 105 -0.02 2.43 5.34
N HIS A 106 -1.30 2.03 5.23
CA HIS A 106 -2.41 2.97 5.06
C HIS A 106 -2.53 3.96 6.23
N GLN A 107 -2.11 3.55 7.41
CA GLN A 107 -2.10 4.42 8.58
C GLN A 107 -0.96 5.46 8.58
N LEU A 108 0.01 5.32 7.67
CA LEU A 108 1.03 6.33 7.39
C LEU A 108 0.55 7.41 6.42
N GLY A 109 -0.56 7.19 5.71
CA GLY A 109 -1.01 8.06 4.61
C GLY A 109 -0.17 7.95 3.34
N LEU A 110 0.70 6.95 3.23
CA LEU A 110 1.65 6.76 2.12
C LEU A 110 1.27 5.64 1.16
N ALA A 111 0.15 4.96 1.41
CA ALA A 111 -0.34 3.87 0.57
C ALA A 111 -1.74 4.15 0.07
N VAL A 112 -2.00 3.70 -1.14
CA VAL A 112 -3.31 3.80 -1.81
C VAL A 112 -3.68 2.48 -2.45
N ASP A 113 -4.98 2.15 -2.36
CA ASP A 113 -5.59 1.10 -3.16
C ASP A 113 -6.27 1.74 -4.36
N ILE A 114 -5.90 1.28 -5.55
CA ILE A 114 -6.34 1.84 -6.84
C ILE A 114 -7.27 0.85 -7.53
N ASN A 115 -8.42 1.31 -7.98
CA ASN A 115 -9.37 0.54 -8.77
C ASN A 115 -9.57 1.18 -10.15
N GLY A 116 -9.67 0.35 -11.16
CA GLY A 116 -9.86 0.80 -12.53
C GLY A 116 -10.89 -0.03 -13.31
N ALA A 117 -11.17 0.43 -14.52
CA ALA A 117 -12.13 -0.20 -15.42
C ALA A 117 -11.56 -1.44 -16.14
N THR A 118 -10.24 -1.56 -16.23
CA THR A 118 -9.55 -2.66 -16.92
C THR A 118 -8.45 -3.26 -16.07
N TYR A 119 -8.12 -4.52 -16.34
CA TYR A 119 -6.98 -5.18 -15.71
C TYR A 119 -5.63 -4.67 -16.26
N ASP A 120 -5.60 -4.12 -17.47
CA ASP A 120 -4.43 -3.53 -18.11
C ASP A 120 -3.86 -2.37 -17.29
N LEU A 121 -4.72 -1.65 -16.55
CA LEU A 121 -4.31 -0.62 -15.60
C LEU A 121 -3.26 -1.15 -14.60
N TYR A 122 -3.47 -2.34 -14.05
CA TYR A 122 -2.56 -2.89 -13.05
C TYR A 122 -1.21 -3.27 -13.64
N PHE A 123 -1.17 -3.78 -14.87
CA PHE A 123 0.09 -4.02 -15.57
C PHE A 123 0.85 -2.72 -15.82
N TRP A 124 0.15 -1.67 -16.26
CA TRP A 124 0.75 -0.36 -16.45
C TRP A 124 1.30 0.22 -15.14
N LEU A 125 0.54 0.13 -14.05
CA LEU A 125 0.98 0.60 -12.73
C LEU A 125 2.22 -0.15 -12.24
N GLN A 126 2.25 -1.47 -12.41
CA GLN A 126 3.41 -2.28 -12.02
C GLN A 126 4.67 -1.87 -12.79
N GLU A 127 4.55 -1.54 -14.07
CA GLU A 127 5.67 -1.14 -14.92
C GLU A 127 6.09 0.33 -14.73
N ASN A 128 5.16 1.22 -14.38
CA ASN A 128 5.38 2.66 -14.46
C ASN A 128 5.33 3.39 -13.10
N SER A 129 4.75 2.82 -12.06
CA SER A 129 4.55 3.52 -10.78
C SER A 129 5.85 4.05 -10.16
N HIS A 130 6.99 3.36 -10.38
CA HIS A 130 8.29 3.78 -9.88
C HIS A 130 8.72 5.17 -10.39
N LYS A 131 8.29 5.56 -11.60
CA LYS A 131 8.57 6.89 -12.18
C LYS A 131 7.96 8.04 -11.37
N TYR A 132 6.94 7.73 -10.59
CA TYR A 132 6.20 8.66 -9.73
C TYR A 132 6.55 8.50 -8.24
N GLY A 133 7.48 7.62 -7.92
CA GLY A 133 7.88 7.33 -6.54
C GLY A 133 7.06 6.27 -5.83
N PHE A 134 6.18 5.57 -6.53
CA PHE A 134 5.37 4.48 -5.98
C PHE A 134 5.93 3.12 -6.34
N ILE A 135 5.68 2.14 -5.47
CA ILE A 135 6.02 0.74 -5.72
C ILE A 135 4.78 -0.15 -5.68
N TYR A 136 4.81 -1.20 -6.50
CA TYR A 136 3.94 -2.37 -6.40
C TYR A 136 4.33 -3.13 -5.12
N ARG A 137 3.65 -2.83 -4.03
CA ARG A 137 4.12 -3.13 -2.67
C ARG A 137 4.13 -4.60 -2.32
N TYR A 138 3.12 -5.34 -2.77
CA TYR A 138 2.94 -6.76 -2.46
C TYR A 138 2.91 -7.61 -3.72
N PRO A 139 4.09 -7.81 -4.37
CA PRO A 139 4.17 -8.60 -5.59
C PRO A 139 4.05 -10.09 -5.31
N ALA A 140 3.69 -10.85 -6.34
CA ALA A 140 3.68 -12.30 -6.29
C ALA A 140 5.06 -12.86 -5.90
N GLY A 141 5.06 -13.94 -5.12
CA GLY A 141 6.29 -14.64 -4.74
C GLY A 141 7.09 -14.00 -3.60
N LYS A 142 6.60 -12.91 -3.01
CA LYS A 142 7.28 -12.19 -1.90
C LYS A 142 6.51 -12.25 -0.58
N THR A 143 5.45 -13.06 -0.48
CA THR A 143 4.57 -13.14 0.71
C THR A 143 5.34 -13.47 2.00
N GLU A 144 6.33 -14.35 1.92
CA GLU A 144 7.16 -14.72 3.07
C GLU A 144 7.99 -13.54 3.62
N ILE A 145 8.27 -12.54 2.76
CA ILE A 145 9.09 -11.38 3.12
C ILE A 145 8.20 -10.22 3.55
N THR A 146 7.12 -9.94 2.79
CA THR A 146 6.22 -8.82 3.07
C THR A 146 5.17 -9.14 4.14
N GLY A 147 4.83 -10.41 4.30
CA GLY A 147 3.76 -10.88 5.17
C GLY A 147 2.35 -10.78 4.58
N ILE A 148 2.23 -10.24 3.36
CA ILE A 148 0.95 -10.03 2.67
C ILE A 148 0.96 -10.77 1.32
N ASN A 149 -0.17 -11.38 0.97
CA ASN A 149 -0.37 -11.98 -0.34
C ASN A 149 -0.33 -10.92 -1.44
N GLU A 150 -0.16 -11.35 -2.71
CA GLU A 150 -0.18 -10.44 -3.84
C GLU A 150 -1.43 -9.56 -3.84
N GLU A 151 -1.22 -8.25 -3.90
CA GLU A 151 -2.28 -7.25 -4.02
C GLU A 151 -1.98 -6.31 -5.20
N VAL A 152 -2.59 -6.57 -6.35
CA VAL A 152 -2.35 -5.80 -7.60
C VAL A 152 -2.82 -4.34 -7.50
N TRP A 153 -3.65 -4.02 -6.53
CA TRP A 153 -4.24 -2.69 -6.31
C TRP A 153 -3.45 -1.79 -5.36
N HIS A 154 -2.51 -2.34 -4.57
CA HIS A 154 -1.87 -1.64 -3.46
C HIS A 154 -0.52 -1.06 -3.87
N TYR A 155 -0.40 0.27 -3.80
CA TYR A 155 0.80 1.04 -4.16
C TYR A 155 1.26 1.89 -2.99
N ARG A 156 2.55 1.83 -2.69
CA ARG A 156 3.19 2.56 -1.60
C ARG A 156 4.17 3.60 -2.15
N TYR A 157 4.09 4.82 -1.63
CA TYR A 157 5.08 5.86 -1.93
C TYR A 157 6.36 5.67 -1.14
N VAL A 158 7.49 5.69 -1.83
CA VAL A 158 8.84 5.58 -1.25
C VAL A 158 9.81 6.58 -1.84
N GLY A 159 9.36 7.44 -2.76
CA GLY A 159 10.20 8.36 -3.52
C GLY A 159 10.76 7.74 -4.80
N VAL A 160 11.09 8.56 -5.78
CA VAL A 160 11.49 8.11 -7.13
C VAL A 160 12.80 7.31 -7.10
N GLU A 161 13.77 7.72 -6.31
CA GLU A 161 15.06 7.04 -6.21
C GLU A 161 14.90 5.60 -5.71
N ALA A 162 14.30 5.43 -4.53
CA ALA A 162 14.06 4.11 -3.95
C ALA A 162 13.13 3.26 -4.82
N ALA A 163 12.04 3.84 -5.33
CA ALA A 163 11.10 3.13 -6.18
C ALA A 163 11.74 2.61 -7.47
N THR A 164 12.62 3.40 -8.07
CA THR A 164 13.34 3.01 -9.28
C THR A 164 14.32 1.86 -9.03
N GLU A 165 15.04 1.89 -7.93
CA GLU A 165 15.94 0.79 -7.56
C GLU A 165 15.18 -0.50 -7.23
N ILE A 166 14.10 -0.38 -6.47
CA ILE A 166 13.21 -1.49 -6.13
C ILE A 166 12.67 -2.15 -7.42
N TYR A 167 12.19 -1.33 -8.36
CA TYR A 167 11.69 -1.82 -9.64
C TYR A 167 12.76 -2.52 -10.48
N LYS A 168 13.92 -1.87 -10.66
CA LYS A 168 15.01 -2.39 -11.51
C LYS A 168 15.62 -3.69 -11.00
N GLN A 169 15.66 -3.87 -9.68
CA GLN A 169 16.27 -5.03 -9.04
C GLN A 169 15.25 -6.08 -8.61
N ASP A 170 13.97 -5.90 -8.92
CA ASP A 170 12.88 -6.78 -8.53
C ASP A 170 12.86 -7.07 -7.02
N LEU A 171 12.94 -6.00 -6.23
CA LEU A 171 12.92 -6.05 -4.77
C LEU A 171 11.54 -5.71 -4.20
N CYS A 172 11.28 -6.11 -2.96
CA CYS A 172 10.28 -5.46 -2.13
C CYS A 172 10.94 -4.44 -1.18
N LEU A 173 10.14 -3.64 -0.47
CA LEU A 173 10.66 -2.60 0.43
C LEU A 173 11.57 -3.17 1.52
N GLU A 174 11.19 -4.32 2.10
CA GLU A 174 11.97 -5.03 3.12
C GLU A 174 13.39 -5.35 2.64
N GLU A 175 13.50 -5.91 1.43
CA GLU A 175 14.80 -6.25 0.82
C GLU A 175 15.63 -5.00 0.52
N TYR A 176 15.01 -3.97 -0.04
CA TYR A 176 15.68 -2.70 -0.33
C TYR A 176 16.28 -2.06 0.93
N LEU A 177 15.51 -1.99 2.00
CA LEU A 177 15.97 -1.42 3.26
C LEU A 177 17.07 -2.24 3.91
N GLN A 178 16.99 -3.56 3.84
CA GLN A 178 18.04 -4.45 4.33
C GLN A 178 19.36 -4.26 3.59
N MET A 179 19.32 -4.11 2.26
CA MET A 179 20.51 -3.88 1.44
C MET A 179 21.14 -2.51 1.67
N ASN A 180 20.37 -1.49 2.05
CA ASN A 180 20.82 -0.11 2.21
C ASN A 180 21.04 0.30 3.68
N ASN A 181 20.70 -0.56 4.62
CA ASN A 181 21.06 -0.39 6.02
C ASN A 181 22.55 -0.70 6.19
N LYS A 182 23.37 0.36 6.29
CA LYS A 182 24.77 0.30 6.68
C LYS A 182 24.92 0.48 8.18
#